data_30f6e311c8af7b669cd2ac27a1f0cb47
#
_entry.id   30f6e311c8af7b669cd2ac27a1f0cb47
#
_cell.length_a   1.000
_cell.length_b   1.000
_cell.length_c   1.000
_cell.angle_alpha   90.00
_cell.angle_beta   90.00
_cell.angle_gamma   90.00
#
_symmetry.space_group_name_H-M   'P 1'
#
loop_
_entity.id
_entity.type
_entity.pdbx_description
1 polymer ?
#
loop_
_entity_poly.entity_id
_entity_poly.type
_entity_poly.pdbx_seq_one_letter_code
_entity_poly.pdbx_strand_id
1 'polypeptide(L)'
;MIELKKYQRSAADNLRELVERALRSSENEVVVFQAPTGSGKTLMVSEALKGLVKQRPTGVGLSFVWVSVRMLHEQSKEKLERYYEDDRLLQCSYFEDLEDRKIAENEILFINWHSINKKDINIYVRENEQDNNLNSIIQNTKDEGRQIILIIDESHHTAGSDKSKELIDVIS
;
A
#
# COMPACT_ATOMS: atom_id res chain seq x y z
N MET A 1 -2.32 19.93 12.35
CA MET A 1 -1.08 19.23 11.93
C MET A 1 -0.66 18.26 13.04
N ILE A 2 -0.49 16.99 12.70
CA ILE A 2 -0.03 15.98 13.68
C ILE A 2 1.49 16.08 13.77
N GLU A 3 2.01 16.33 14.95
CA GLU A 3 3.43 16.49 15.19
C GLU A 3 4.05 15.13 15.61
N LEU A 4 5.06 14.70 14.88
CA LEU A 4 5.78 13.45 15.15
C LEU A 4 6.74 13.61 16.32
N LYS A 5 6.73 12.66 17.23
CA LYS A 5 7.79 12.55 18.24
C LYS A 5 9.13 12.23 17.57
N LYS A 6 10.23 12.60 18.23
CA LYS A 6 11.58 12.40 17.70
C LYS A 6 11.85 10.95 17.23
N TYR A 7 11.45 9.96 18.02
CA TYR A 7 11.63 8.56 17.66
C TYR A 7 10.76 8.14 16.46
N GLN A 8 9.56 8.70 16.33
CA GLN A 8 8.67 8.44 15.20
C GLN A 8 9.25 9.01 13.90
N ARG A 9 9.80 10.20 13.95
CA ARG A 9 10.48 10.82 12.80
C ARG A 9 11.68 9.98 12.37
N SER A 10 12.51 9.58 13.31
CA SER A 10 13.70 8.76 13.03
C SER A 10 13.31 7.41 12.42
N ALA A 11 12.28 6.75 12.96
CA ALA A 11 11.79 5.49 12.43
C ALA A 11 11.18 5.64 11.02
N ALA A 12 10.42 6.70 10.79
CA ALA A 12 9.85 6.99 9.47
C ALA A 12 10.94 7.27 8.42
N ASP A 13 11.96 8.03 8.76
CA ASP A 13 13.09 8.31 7.88
C ASP A 13 13.88 7.04 7.55
N ASN A 14 14.14 6.18 8.53
CA ASN A 14 14.82 4.90 8.31
C ASN A 14 14.01 3.97 7.41
N LEU A 15 12.68 3.88 7.64
CA LEU A 15 11.79 3.09 6.79
C LEU A 15 11.81 3.59 5.35
N ARG A 16 11.70 4.90 5.16
CA ARG A 16 11.76 5.54 3.84
C ARG A 16 13.05 5.19 3.11
N GLU A 17 14.19 5.33 3.76
CA GLU A 17 15.51 5.01 3.16
C GLU A 17 15.63 3.54 2.75
N LEU A 18 15.10 2.62 3.57
CA LEU A 18 15.08 1.19 3.24
C LEU A 18 14.21 0.91 2.03
N VAL A 19 13.03 1.52 1.96
CA VAL A 19 12.12 1.37 0.81
C VAL A 19 12.73 1.99 -0.46
N GLU A 20 13.37 3.14 -0.35
CA GLU A 20 14.07 3.77 -1.49
C GLU A 20 15.16 2.84 -2.08
N ARG A 21 15.92 2.18 -1.23
CA ARG A 21 16.90 1.17 -1.68
C ARG A 21 16.23 -0.01 -2.36
N ALA A 22 15.16 -0.52 -1.77
CA ALA A 22 14.39 -1.63 -2.33
C ALA A 22 13.82 -1.28 -3.72
N LEU A 23 13.32 -0.07 -3.90
CA LEU A 23 12.79 0.40 -5.19
C LEU A 23 13.85 0.49 -6.30
N ARG A 24 15.11 0.69 -5.95
CA ARG A 24 16.23 0.74 -6.89
C ARG A 24 16.81 -0.64 -7.22
N SER A 25 16.41 -1.66 -6.49
CA SER A 25 16.81 -3.04 -6.77
C SER A 25 16.15 -3.55 -8.06
N SER A 26 16.86 -4.42 -8.76
CA SER A 26 16.31 -5.14 -9.92
C SER A 26 15.37 -6.28 -9.52
N GLU A 27 15.36 -6.64 -8.27
CA GLU A 27 14.54 -7.70 -7.70
C GLU A 27 13.46 -7.13 -6.78
N ASN A 28 12.42 -7.91 -6.56
CA ASN A 28 11.41 -7.57 -5.57
C ASN A 28 11.96 -7.77 -4.16
N GLU A 29 11.96 -6.71 -3.42
CA GLU A 29 12.50 -6.66 -2.07
C GLU A 29 11.38 -6.60 -1.03
N VAL A 30 11.62 -7.20 0.14
CA VAL A 30 10.70 -7.14 1.27
C VAL A 30 11.35 -6.35 2.40
N VAL A 31 10.65 -5.32 2.86
CA VAL A 31 11.04 -4.54 4.02
C VAL A 31 10.09 -4.86 5.17
N VAL A 32 10.62 -5.28 6.30
CA VAL A 32 9.84 -5.56 7.51
C VAL A 32 10.00 -4.40 8.49
N PHE A 33 8.87 -3.80 8.86
CA PHE A 33 8.81 -2.73 9.85
C PHE A 33 8.08 -3.20 11.10
N GLN A 34 8.78 -3.18 12.22
CA GLN A 34 8.23 -3.58 13.52
C GLN A 34 8.27 -2.39 14.47
N ALA A 35 7.18 -2.19 15.19
CA ALA A 35 7.08 -1.20 16.24
C ALA A 35 6.10 -1.67 17.32
N PRO A 36 6.31 -1.29 18.58
CA PRO A 36 5.40 -1.66 19.66
C PRO A 36 3.97 -1.17 19.39
N THR A 37 2.99 -1.92 19.91
CA THR A 37 1.59 -1.50 19.87
C THR A 37 1.45 -0.13 20.58
N GLY A 38 0.71 0.77 19.96
CA GLY A 38 0.53 2.13 20.51
C GLY A 38 1.69 3.09 20.26
N SER A 39 2.75 2.69 19.55
CA SER A 39 3.88 3.55 19.21
C SER A 39 3.59 4.57 18.10
N GLY A 40 2.46 4.43 17.40
CA GLY A 40 2.14 5.24 16.22
C GLY A 40 2.65 4.65 14.91
N LYS A 41 2.61 3.33 14.78
CA LYS A 41 3.09 2.60 13.58
C LYS A 41 2.47 3.13 12.29
N THR A 42 1.15 3.28 12.26
CA THR A 42 0.43 3.81 11.08
C THR A 42 0.91 5.23 10.73
N LEU A 43 1.12 6.06 11.74
CA LEU A 43 1.64 7.43 11.55
C LEU A 43 3.06 7.44 10.98
N MET A 44 3.94 6.57 11.49
CA MET A 44 5.30 6.45 10.99
C MET A 44 5.35 5.96 9.54
N VAL A 45 4.53 4.98 9.20
CA VAL A 45 4.39 4.49 7.82
C VAL A 45 3.82 5.60 6.92
N SER A 46 2.79 6.31 7.36
CA SER A 46 2.20 7.42 6.60
C SER A 46 3.21 8.51 6.26
N GLU A 47 4.07 8.85 7.22
CA GLU A 47 5.15 9.83 7.01
C GLU A 47 6.21 9.31 6.03
N ALA A 48 6.56 8.04 6.11
CA ALA A 48 7.49 7.41 5.16
C ALA A 48 6.95 7.45 3.73
N LEU A 49 5.68 7.10 3.53
CA LEU A 49 5.02 7.16 2.21
C LEU A 49 4.99 8.58 1.65
N LYS A 50 4.70 9.57 2.48
CA LYS A 50 4.74 10.98 2.12
C LYS A 50 6.13 11.41 1.64
N GLY A 51 7.18 10.99 2.34
CA GLY A 51 8.56 11.25 1.93
C GLY A 51 8.92 10.59 0.59
N LEU A 52 8.49 9.36 0.36
CA LEU A 52 8.70 8.64 -0.90
C LEU A 52 8.04 9.38 -2.09
N VAL A 53 6.82 9.83 -1.92
CA VAL A 53 6.08 10.57 -2.95
C VAL A 53 6.77 11.89 -3.29
N LYS A 54 7.24 12.62 -2.29
CA LYS A 54 7.96 13.89 -2.48
C LYS A 54 9.29 13.71 -3.20
N GLN A 55 10.01 12.64 -2.90
CA GLN A 55 11.38 12.44 -3.42
C GLN A 55 11.41 11.72 -4.77
N ARG A 56 10.42 10.90 -5.10
CA ARG A 56 10.41 10.05 -6.32
C ARG A 56 11.77 9.39 -6.57
N PRO A 57 12.23 8.47 -5.71
CA PRO A 57 13.61 8.02 -5.67
C PRO A 57 14.12 7.34 -6.95
N THR A 58 13.22 6.82 -7.76
CA THR A 58 13.54 6.22 -9.08
C THR A 58 13.15 7.11 -10.26
N GLY A 59 12.60 8.30 -10.01
CA GLY A 59 12.04 9.17 -11.05
C GLY A 59 10.71 8.68 -11.65
N VAL A 60 10.25 7.50 -11.23
CA VAL A 60 9.00 6.88 -11.69
C VAL A 60 7.90 7.15 -10.68
N GLY A 61 6.66 7.32 -11.15
CA GLY A 61 5.49 7.48 -10.29
C GLY A 61 5.23 6.24 -9.43
N LEU A 62 4.76 6.46 -8.21
CA LEU A 62 4.47 5.42 -7.23
C LEU A 62 2.96 5.27 -7.04
N SER A 63 2.51 4.02 -6.97
CA SER A 63 1.16 3.65 -6.55
C SER A 63 1.24 2.64 -5.42
N PHE A 64 0.24 2.61 -4.56
CA PHE A 64 0.30 1.85 -3.32
C PHE A 64 -0.91 0.93 -3.19
N VAL A 65 -0.69 -0.25 -2.62
CA VAL A 65 -1.76 -1.17 -2.20
C VAL A 65 -1.58 -1.43 -0.70
N TRP A 66 -2.60 -1.11 0.08
CA TRP A 66 -2.62 -1.34 1.52
C TRP A 66 -3.60 -2.45 1.86
N VAL A 67 -3.09 -3.54 2.40
CA VAL A 67 -3.87 -4.71 2.78
C VAL A 67 -3.90 -4.86 4.28
N SER A 68 -5.08 -4.95 4.85
CA SER A 68 -5.29 -5.17 6.27
C SER A 68 -6.24 -6.32 6.52
N VAL A 69 -6.16 -6.92 7.71
CA VAL A 69 -7.07 -7.97 8.17
C VAL A 69 -8.28 -7.37 8.91
N ARG A 70 -9.37 -8.12 9.01
CA ARG A 70 -10.52 -7.84 9.89
C ARG A 70 -11.10 -6.42 9.76
N MET A 71 -11.27 -5.92 8.55
CA MET A 71 -11.79 -4.57 8.30
C MET A 71 -10.92 -3.42 8.84
N LEU A 72 -9.70 -3.68 9.27
CA LEU A 72 -8.76 -2.65 9.73
C LEU A 72 -8.33 -1.70 8.61
N HIS A 73 -8.54 -2.08 7.35
CA HIS A 73 -8.28 -1.23 6.19
C HIS A 73 -9.12 0.07 6.21
N GLU A 74 -10.34 0.02 6.71
CA GLU A 74 -11.20 1.20 6.86
C GLU A 74 -10.62 2.17 7.89
N GLN A 75 -10.20 1.66 9.05
CA GLN A 75 -9.56 2.46 10.09
C GLN A 75 -8.23 3.06 9.61
N SER A 76 -7.44 2.28 8.89
CA SER A 76 -6.17 2.74 8.32
C SER A 76 -6.41 3.84 7.29
N LYS A 77 -7.35 3.64 6.38
CA LYS A 77 -7.73 4.65 5.38
C LYS A 77 -8.15 5.97 6.04
N GLU A 78 -9.05 5.90 7.01
CA GLU A 78 -9.53 7.09 7.73
C GLU A 78 -8.39 7.85 8.43
N LYS A 79 -7.47 7.12 9.08
CA LYS A 79 -6.29 7.73 9.72
C LYS A 79 -5.37 8.41 8.71
N LEU A 80 -5.10 7.75 7.57
CA LEU A 80 -4.25 8.30 6.54
C LEU A 80 -4.89 9.51 5.85
N GLU A 81 -6.19 9.46 5.58
CA GLU A 81 -6.92 10.62 5.02
C GLU A 81 -6.80 11.85 5.92
N ARG A 82 -7.00 11.69 7.22
CA ARG A 82 -6.81 12.78 8.19
C ARG A 82 -5.37 13.27 8.22
N TYR A 83 -4.41 12.39 8.13
CA TYR A 83 -3.00 12.74 8.14
C TYR A 83 -2.58 13.54 6.90
N TYR A 84 -3.15 13.22 5.75
CA TYR A 84 -2.85 13.89 4.47
C TYR A 84 -3.77 15.06 4.13
N GLU A 85 -4.71 15.39 4.99
CA GLU A 85 -5.73 16.43 4.74
C GLU A 85 -5.12 17.79 4.40
N ASP A 86 -4.04 18.15 5.06
CA ASP A 86 -3.41 19.46 4.91
C ASP A 86 -2.63 19.62 3.60
N ASP A 87 -2.01 18.56 3.10
CA ASP A 87 -1.10 18.66 1.94
C ASP A 87 -1.56 17.90 0.69
N ARG A 88 -2.56 17.07 0.81
CA ARG A 88 -3.19 16.31 -0.30
C ARG A 88 -2.21 15.58 -1.22
N LEU A 89 -1.06 15.18 -0.71
CA LEU A 89 -0.02 14.51 -1.51
C LEU A 89 -0.40 13.08 -1.90
N LEU A 90 -1.19 12.42 -1.08
CA LEU A 90 -1.64 11.06 -1.28
C LEU A 90 -3.15 10.99 -1.23
N GLN A 91 -3.73 10.28 -2.19
CA GLN A 91 -5.15 9.98 -2.25
C GLN A 91 -5.41 8.60 -1.68
N CYS A 92 -6.42 8.46 -0.84
CA CYS A 92 -6.85 7.19 -0.27
C CYS A 92 -8.15 6.73 -0.93
N SER A 93 -8.16 5.52 -1.46
CA SER A 93 -9.29 5.01 -2.23
C SER A 93 -9.64 3.57 -1.85
N TYR A 94 -10.90 3.24 -1.94
CA TYR A 94 -11.36 1.87 -2.04
C TYR A 94 -11.38 1.42 -3.51
N PHE A 95 -11.60 0.14 -3.72
CA PHE A 95 -11.67 -0.44 -5.07
C PHE A 95 -12.70 0.27 -5.97
N GLU A 96 -13.85 0.62 -5.41
CA GLU A 96 -14.96 1.27 -6.11
C GLU A 96 -14.66 2.73 -6.51
N ASP A 97 -13.68 3.34 -5.84
CA ASP A 97 -13.30 4.74 -6.07
C ASP A 97 -12.26 4.90 -7.19
N LEU A 98 -11.68 3.80 -7.68
CA LEU A 98 -10.63 3.84 -8.69
C LEU A 98 -11.17 4.32 -10.04
N GLU A 99 -10.47 5.26 -10.65
CA GLU A 99 -10.74 5.73 -12.01
C GLU A 99 -9.95 4.92 -13.04
N ASP A 100 -10.56 4.70 -14.21
CA ASP A 100 -9.94 3.99 -15.34
C ASP A 100 -9.39 2.60 -15.01
N ARG A 101 -9.89 1.94 -13.97
CA ARG A 101 -9.48 0.60 -13.53
C ARG A 101 -7.99 0.48 -13.27
N LYS A 102 -7.41 1.49 -12.70
CA LYS A 102 -6.00 1.54 -12.30
C LYS A 102 -5.83 2.37 -11.05
N ILE A 103 -4.70 2.19 -10.38
CA ILE A 103 -4.29 3.00 -9.23
C ILE A 103 -3.51 4.20 -9.79
N ALA A 104 -3.97 5.41 -9.50
CA ALA A 104 -3.31 6.62 -9.96
C ALA A 104 -1.93 6.81 -9.28
N GLU A 105 -1.12 7.69 -9.84
CA GLU A 105 0.10 8.14 -9.16
C GLU A 105 -0.26 8.77 -7.82
N ASN A 106 0.46 8.40 -6.77
CA ASN A 106 0.23 8.87 -5.41
C ASN A 106 -1.15 8.48 -4.82
N GLU A 107 -1.72 7.39 -5.30
CA GLU A 107 -2.95 6.82 -4.76
C GLU A 107 -2.67 5.55 -3.99
N ILE A 108 -3.35 5.39 -2.86
CA ILE A 108 -3.32 4.19 -2.02
C ILE A 108 -4.64 3.46 -2.15
N LEU A 109 -4.62 2.25 -2.69
CA LEU A 109 -5.76 1.35 -2.72
C LEU A 109 -5.82 0.55 -1.41
N PHE A 110 -6.91 0.70 -0.66
CA PHE A 110 -7.14 -0.04 0.59
C PHE A 110 -7.99 -1.27 0.33
N ILE A 111 -7.49 -2.43 0.75
CA ILE A 111 -8.14 -3.73 0.54
C ILE A 111 -8.18 -4.52 1.84
N ASN A 112 -9.30 -5.21 2.08
CA ASN A 112 -9.40 -6.18 3.16
C ASN A 112 -8.81 -7.52 2.72
N TRP A 113 -7.91 -8.09 3.54
CA TRP A 113 -7.30 -9.39 3.31
C TRP A 113 -8.33 -10.50 3.06
N HIS A 114 -9.43 -10.51 3.82
CA HIS A 114 -10.48 -11.50 3.65
C HIS A 114 -11.19 -11.43 2.30
N SER A 115 -11.19 -10.26 1.66
CA SER A 115 -11.75 -10.08 0.33
C SER A 115 -10.88 -10.70 -0.75
N ILE A 116 -9.57 -10.73 -0.55
CA ILE A 116 -8.60 -11.38 -1.45
C ILE A 116 -8.61 -12.90 -1.22
N ASN A 117 -8.93 -13.31 -0.03
CA ASN A 117 -8.67 -14.63 0.51
C ASN A 117 -9.82 -15.64 0.31
N LYS A 118 -10.95 -15.25 -0.21
CA LYS A 118 -12.00 -16.19 -0.61
C LYS A 118 -11.53 -16.93 -1.86
N LYS A 119 -11.83 -18.24 -1.94
CA LYS A 119 -11.43 -19.15 -3.02
C LYS A 119 -11.71 -18.65 -4.44
N ASP A 120 -12.53 -17.65 -4.54
CA ASP A 120 -12.72 -16.81 -5.69
C ASP A 120 -11.91 -15.53 -5.43
N ILE A 121 -10.67 -15.50 -5.90
CA ILE A 121 -9.90 -14.27 -6.17
C ILE A 121 -10.78 -13.26 -6.93
N ASN A 122 -11.90 -13.69 -7.26
CA ASN A 122 -13.01 -13.20 -8.02
C ASN A 122 -14.07 -12.45 -7.21
N ILE A 123 -13.80 -11.98 -5.99
CA ILE A 123 -14.75 -11.07 -5.34
C ILE A 123 -14.85 -9.77 -6.13
N TYR A 124 -13.82 -9.45 -6.86
CA TYR A 124 -13.79 -8.33 -7.80
C TYR A 124 -13.85 -8.80 -9.26
N VAL A 125 -14.14 -10.09 -9.50
CA VAL A 125 -14.44 -10.67 -10.80
C VAL A 125 -15.82 -11.34 -10.72
N ARG A 126 -16.83 -10.62 -11.10
CA ARG A 126 -17.98 -11.29 -11.72
C ARG A 126 -17.53 -11.75 -13.10
N GLU A 127 -17.86 -12.97 -13.51
CA GLU A 127 -17.45 -13.58 -14.78
C GLU A 127 -17.64 -12.68 -16.02
N ASN A 128 -18.47 -11.64 -15.89
CA ASN A 128 -18.76 -10.66 -16.93
C ASN A 128 -17.98 -9.34 -16.81
N GLU A 129 -17.12 -9.18 -15.80
CA GLU A 129 -16.34 -7.97 -15.56
C GLU A 129 -14.84 -8.30 -15.46
N GLN A 130 -14.31 -8.99 -16.48
CA GLN A 130 -12.91 -9.43 -16.53
C GLN A 130 -11.89 -8.31 -16.31
N ASP A 131 -12.29 -7.08 -16.54
CA ASP A 131 -11.41 -5.92 -16.45
C ASP A 131 -11.40 -5.25 -15.06
N ASN A 132 -12.23 -5.68 -14.11
CA ASN A 132 -12.39 -5.08 -12.78
C ASN A 132 -11.82 -5.92 -11.65
N ASN A 133 -10.89 -6.84 -11.91
CA ASN A 133 -10.22 -7.60 -10.88
C ASN A 133 -8.92 -6.93 -10.43
N LEU A 134 -8.43 -7.31 -9.26
CA LEU A 134 -7.18 -6.78 -8.72
C LEU A 134 -5.98 -7.00 -9.68
N ASN A 135 -5.92 -8.15 -10.36
CA ASN A 135 -4.87 -8.44 -11.32
C ASN A 135 -4.88 -7.44 -12.48
N SER A 136 -6.06 -7.16 -13.04
CA SER A 136 -6.20 -6.20 -14.14
C SER A 136 -5.84 -4.78 -13.69
N ILE A 137 -6.25 -4.39 -12.50
CA ILE A 137 -5.91 -3.08 -11.92
C ILE A 137 -4.42 -2.93 -11.73
N ILE A 138 -3.74 -3.94 -11.20
CA ILE A 138 -2.29 -3.94 -11.00
C ILE A 138 -1.59 -3.90 -12.36
N GLN A 139 -2.03 -4.70 -13.32
CA GLN A 139 -1.42 -4.69 -14.66
C GLN A 139 -1.61 -3.34 -15.36
N ASN A 140 -2.81 -2.77 -15.32
CA ASN A 140 -3.08 -1.45 -15.87
C ASN A 140 -2.20 -0.36 -15.22
N THR A 141 -1.99 -0.45 -13.91
CA THR A 141 -1.12 0.46 -13.16
C THR A 141 0.34 0.33 -13.60
N LYS A 142 0.83 -0.90 -13.77
CA LYS A 142 2.18 -1.17 -14.30
C LYS A 142 2.36 -0.69 -15.73
N ASP A 143 1.36 -0.86 -16.57
CA ASP A 143 1.38 -0.44 -17.99
C ASP A 143 1.51 1.09 -18.12
N GLU A 144 1.09 1.85 -17.12
CA GLU A 144 1.34 3.29 -17.01
C GLU A 144 2.78 3.65 -16.59
N GLY A 145 3.64 2.66 -16.37
CA GLY A 145 5.03 2.85 -15.97
C GLY A 145 5.24 3.11 -14.49
N ARG A 146 4.24 2.89 -13.64
CA ARG A 146 4.34 3.12 -12.18
C ARG A 146 4.93 1.91 -11.47
N GLN A 147 5.67 2.18 -10.42
CA GLN A 147 6.06 1.16 -9.44
C GLN A 147 4.97 1.03 -8.38
N ILE A 148 4.72 -0.21 -7.95
CA ILE A 148 3.70 -0.51 -6.94
C ILE A 148 4.39 -0.92 -5.65
N ILE A 149 4.01 -0.28 -4.56
CA ILE A 149 4.42 -0.65 -3.20
C ILE A 149 3.24 -1.33 -2.51
N LEU A 150 3.45 -2.59 -2.12
CA LEU A 150 2.49 -3.35 -1.33
C LEU A 150 2.81 -3.18 0.16
N ILE A 151 1.84 -2.70 0.92
CA ILE A 151 1.90 -2.62 2.37
C ILE A 151 0.95 -3.67 2.95
N ILE A 152 1.48 -4.59 3.75
CA ILE A 152 0.69 -5.59 4.47
C ILE A 152 0.71 -5.21 5.95
N ASP A 153 -0.41 -4.67 6.41
CA ASP A 153 -0.59 -4.31 7.81
C ASP A 153 -0.92 -5.54 8.65
N GLU A 154 -0.36 -5.61 9.85
CA GLU A 154 -0.50 -6.77 10.74
C GLU A 154 -0.05 -8.10 10.08
N SER A 155 1.09 -8.07 9.41
CA SER A 155 1.63 -9.21 8.63
C SER A 155 1.85 -10.49 9.45
N HIS A 156 1.94 -10.40 10.78
CA HIS A 156 2.05 -11.57 11.66
C HIS A 156 0.80 -12.49 11.61
N HIS A 157 -0.36 -11.97 11.18
CA HIS A 157 -1.56 -12.76 10.93
C HIS A 157 -1.60 -13.41 9.55
N THR A 158 -0.74 -12.97 8.63
CA THR A 158 -0.73 -13.36 7.21
C THR A 158 0.61 -13.93 6.76
N ALA A 159 1.69 -13.68 7.50
CA ALA A 159 3.02 -14.14 7.17
C ALA A 159 3.08 -15.67 7.08
N GLY A 160 3.55 -16.19 5.94
CA GLY A 160 3.70 -17.61 5.69
C GLY A 160 2.46 -18.31 5.15
N SER A 161 1.34 -17.61 4.97
CA SER A 161 0.22 -18.20 4.24
C SER A 161 0.53 -18.27 2.74
N ASP A 162 0.08 -19.34 2.06
CA ASP A 162 0.24 -19.48 0.60
C ASP A 162 -0.36 -18.30 -0.16
N LYS A 163 -1.35 -17.66 0.42
CA LYS A 163 -2.08 -16.50 -0.13
C LYS A 163 -1.32 -15.19 -0.04
N SER A 164 -0.45 -15.00 0.96
CA SER A 164 0.46 -13.85 0.97
C SER A 164 1.49 -13.96 -0.15
N LYS A 165 1.92 -15.18 -0.48
CA LYS A 165 2.79 -15.44 -1.63
C LYS A 165 2.08 -15.17 -2.94
N GLU A 166 0.83 -15.63 -3.11
CA GLU A 166 0.02 -15.36 -4.30
C GLU A 166 -0.18 -13.86 -4.52
N LEU A 167 -0.47 -13.09 -3.46
CA LEU A 167 -0.62 -11.65 -3.56
C LEU A 167 0.69 -10.95 -3.96
N ILE A 168 1.81 -11.38 -3.37
CA ILE A 168 3.13 -10.88 -3.74
C ILE A 168 3.43 -11.22 -5.19
N ASP A 169 3.15 -12.43 -5.65
CA ASP A 169 3.37 -12.87 -7.02
C ASP A 169 2.52 -12.08 -8.03
N VAL A 170 1.30 -11.75 -7.68
CA VAL A 170 0.40 -10.92 -8.52
C VAL A 170 0.94 -9.51 -8.68
N ILE A 171 1.51 -8.93 -7.62
CA ILE A 171 2.03 -7.56 -7.61
C ILE A 171 3.44 -7.50 -8.20
N SER A 172 4.17 -8.58 -8.12
CA SER A 172 5.48 -8.71 -8.76
C SER A 172 5.35 -8.72 -10.28
#